data_d01d9e4553f0fec5202ae342c33f3844
#
_entry.id   d01d9e4553f0fec5202ae342c33f3844
#
_cell.length_a   1.000
_cell.length_b   1.000
_cell.length_c   1.000
_cell.angle_alpha   90.00
_cell.angle_beta   90.00
_cell.angle_gamma   90.00
#
_symmetry.space_group_name_H-M   'P 1'
#
loop_
_entity.id
_entity.type
_entity.pdbx_description
1 polymer ?
#
loop_
_entity_poly.entity_id
_entity_poly.type
_entity_poly.pdbx_seq_one_letter_code
_entity_poly.pdbx_strand_id
1 'polypeptide(L)'
;MAGSAVTEGSRAIVTNGGGAVWFGRPDSRWKTAVWVGFTLGICLHFALSYNLIIDFLDLDAYMRGVEKTPYQYRILMMYVFRFFATRHAVIALAQHAQHMRHAPLLFQKPTQLVQIGIAIMSLFGAVLATAATLTRLTGDRIFSRWMSLLLIYMAYANLAPGWGLAYTFPYDTPSLMFFCLGVFLVVSGRNRLYYALYPIAVLNRETICFLTIFFLIWKWQEIRAREGRVTSKDALRLAAHGVVQGAIWVGLKLWLAHRFAANIYDYGSTPTNPPVVGRMMLNVHMLLRPQQWPVYLSVFGFLLPVILLQRRWIGNPGIDYGCTILIPIWFVGMFFMGLMPEIRIFSELSALLVPAMGLIVYHRFAPVAAEPSGAVAGV
;
A
#
# COMPACT_ATOMS: atom_id res chain seq x y z
N MET A 1 27.17 41.12 27.85
CA MET A 1 26.62 40.00 28.62
C MET A 1 25.17 39.81 28.12
N ALA A 2 24.98 38.86 27.28
CA ALA A 2 23.65 38.36 26.88
C ALA A 2 23.82 36.86 26.61
N GLY A 3 23.43 36.07 27.62
CA GLY A 3 23.58 34.62 27.62
C GLY A 3 22.56 33.94 26.70
N SER A 4 23.05 32.96 26.02
CA SER A 4 22.42 32.05 25.13
C SER A 4 21.32 31.22 25.82
N ALA A 5 20.11 31.30 25.30
CA ALA A 5 19.00 30.38 25.57
C ALA A 5 18.45 29.84 24.25
N VAL A 6 19.24 28.99 23.59
CA VAL A 6 18.78 28.19 22.48
C VAL A 6 19.44 26.83 22.65
N THR A 7 18.73 25.86 23.18
CA THR A 7 18.94 24.42 22.95
C THR A 7 18.13 23.59 23.94
N GLU A 8 16.88 23.35 23.72
CA GLU A 8 16.16 22.24 24.38
C GLU A 8 15.01 21.65 23.55
N GLY A 9 14.96 21.91 22.23
CA GLY A 9 13.87 21.43 21.36
C GLY A 9 14.12 20.15 20.55
N SER A 10 15.29 19.51 20.65
CA SER A 10 15.69 18.50 19.64
C SER A 10 16.02 17.09 20.13
N ARG A 11 15.75 16.74 21.39
CA ARG A 11 16.08 15.40 21.92
C ARG A 11 14.93 14.43 22.15
N ALA A 12 13.73 14.71 21.65
CA ALA A 12 12.53 13.89 21.91
C ALA A 12 12.17 12.88 20.81
N ILE A 13 13.12 12.41 19.99
CA ILE A 13 12.78 11.42 18.93
C ILE A 13 13.17 9.98 19.31
N VAL A 14 13.92 9.77 20.37
CA VAL A 14 14.22 8.41 20.86
C VAL A 14 14.26 8.46 22.39
N THR A 15 13.12 8.54 23.01
CA THR A 15 13.03 8.31 24.45
C THR A 15 12.00 7.25 24.76
N ASN A 16 12.51 6.24 25.41
CA ASN A 16 11.86 5.23 26.20
C ASN A 16 10.45 5.59 26.68
N GLY A 17 9.52 4.91 26.12
CA GLY A 17 8.22 4.45 26.53
C GLY A 17 7.62 4.79 27.85
N GLY A 18 7.23 6.02 28.04
CA GLY A 18 6.10 6.39 28.87
C GLY A 18 4.86 6.61 28.00
N GLY A 19 4.68 5.86 26.91
CA GLY A 19 3.53 5.99 26.01
C GLY A 19 2.25 5.59 26.73
N ALA A 20 1.24 6.46 26.67
CA ALA A 20 -0.10 6.16 27.14
C ALA A 20 -0.56 4.83 26.55
N VAL A 21 -0.85 3.86 27.41
CA VAL A 21 -1.29 2.53 27.01
C VAL A 21 -2.81 2.61 26.78
N TRP A 22 -3.24 2.72 25.53
CA TRP A 22 -4.65 2.80 25.17
C TRP A 22 -5.51 1.65 25.73
N PHE A 23 -4.92 0.48 25.93
CA PHE A 23 -5.64 -0.72 26.35
C PHE A 23 -5.05 -1.39 27.60
N GLY A 24 -4.31 -0.71 28.42
CA GLY A 24 -3.92 -0.97 29.81
C GLY A 24 -3.64 -2.39 30.30
N ARG A 25 -3.73 -3.43 29.49
CA ARG A 25 -3.53 -4.83 29.88
C ARG A 25 -2.57 -5.53 28.92
N PRO A 26 -1.72 -6.44 29.44
CA PRO A 26 -0.81 -7.21 28.58
C PRO A 26 -1.60 -7.99 27.52
N ASP A 27 -1.00 -8.04 26.32
CA ASP A 27 -1.55 -8.73 25.17
C ASP A 27 -1.55 -10.24 25.43
N SER A 28 -2.74 -10.83 25.59
CA SER A 28 -2.87 -12.26 25.82
C SER A 28 -2.89 -13.02 24.48
N ARG A 29 -2.37 -14.27 24.48
CA ARG A 29 -2.40 -15.14 23.29
C ARG A 29 -3.80 -15.29 22.71
N TRP A 30 -4.82 -15.32 23.58
CA TRP A 30 -6.22 -15.39 23.21
C TRP A 30 -6.67 -14.16 22.40
N LYS A 31 -6.36 -12.93 22.88
CA LYS A 31 -6.71 -11.69 22.16
C LYS A 31 -6.05 -11.62 20.79
N THR A 32 -4.79 -12.10 20.71
CA THR A 32 -4.09 -12.22 19.44
C THR A 32 -4.78 -13.19 18.48
N ALA A 33 -5.18 -14.36 18.97
CA ALA A 33 -5.88 -15.36 18.16
C ALA A 33 -7.24 -14.84 17.65
N VAL A 34 -8.01 -14.15 18.51
CA VAL A 34 -9.27 -13.50 18.11
C VAL A 34 -9.02 -12.46 17.03
N TRP A 35 -8.02 -11.59 17.20
CA TRP A 35 -7.70 -10.57 16.20
C TRP A 35 -7.29 -11.21 14.87
N VAL A 36 -6.46 -12.26 14.88
CA VAL A 36 -6.06 -12.99 13.67
C VAL A 36 -7.27 -13.61 12.99
N GLY A 37 -8.12 -14.32 13.72
CA GLY A 37 -9.32 -14.96 13.18
C GLY A 37 -10.29 -13.94 12.59
N PHE A 38 -10.52 -12.83 13.30
CA PHE A 38 -11.35 -11.72 12.82
C PHE A 38 -10.77 -11.09 11.54
N THR A 39 -9.47 -10.79 11.53
CA THR A 39 -8.79 -10.22 10.37
C THR A 39 -8.88 -11.15 9.16
N LEU A 40 -8.62 -12.45 9.34
CA LEU A 40 -8.76 -13.44 8.27
C LEU A 40 -10.20 -13.52 7.75
N GLY A 41 -11.19 -13.49 8.64
CA GLY A 41 -12.61 -13.49 8.26
C GLY A 41 -12.96 -12.28 7.38
N ILE A 42 -12.49 -11.08 7.74
CA ILE A 42 -12.72 -9.87 6.93
C ILE A 42 -11.93 -9.95 5.60
N CYS A 43 -10.69 -10.45 5.61
CA CYS A 43 -9.92 -10.64 4.37
C CYS A 43 -10.60 -11.64 3.43
N LEU A 44 -11.19 -12.71 3.96
CA LEU A 44 -12.00 -13.65 3.17
C LEU A 44 -13.23 -12.95 2.57
N HIS A 45 -13.98 -12.21 3.39
CA HIS A 45 -15.15 -11.47 2.91
C HIS A 45 -14.77 -10.46 1.83
N PHE A 46 -13.67 -9.71 2.02
CA PHE A 46 -13.14 -8.82 1.00
C PHE A 46 -12.78 -9.57 -0.29
N ALA A 47 -12.04 -10.67 -0.19
CA ALA A 47 -11.60 -11.42 -1.35
C ALA A 47 -12.78 -11.97 -2.16
N LEU A 48 -13.83 -12.43 -1.50
CA LEU A 48 -15.06 -12.86 -2.16
C LEU A 48 -15.76 -11.67 -2.84
N SER A 49 -15.93 -10.56 -2.13
CA SER A 49 -16.56 -9.34 -2.70
C SER A 49 -15.77 -8.80 -3.88
N TYR A 50 -14.45 -8.77 -3.78
CA TYR A 50 -13.56 -8.29 -4.84
C TYR A 50 -13.64 -9.17 -6.09
N ASN A 51 -13.68 -10.48 -5.94
CA ASN A 51 -13.77 -11.41 -7.06
C ASN A 51 -15.19 -11.59 -7.65
N LEU A 52 -16.21 -10.94 -7.05
CA LEU A 52 -17.54 -10.80 -7.65
C LEU A 52 -17.63 -9.64 -8.67
N ILE A 53 -16.60 -8.78 -8.70
CA ILE A 53 -16.50 -7.71 -9.69
C ILE A 53 -16.07 -8.31 -11.04
N ILE A 54 -16.31 -7.58 -12.11
CA ILE A 54 -16.00 -8.04 -13.48
C ILE A 54 -14.49 -8.23 -13.63
N ASP A 55 -14.08 -9.43 -14.04
CA ASP A 55 -12.71 -9.70 -14.45
C ASP A 55 -12.40 -8.93 -15.74
N PHE A 56 -11.34 -8.13 -15.73
CA PHE A 56 -10.87 -7.43 -16.93
C PHE A 56 -9.99 -8.32 -17.80
N LEU A 57 -9.23 -9.22 -17.18
CA LEU A 57 -8.27 -10.08 -17.83
C LEU A 57 -8.84 -11.47 -18.07
N ASP A 58 -8.50 -12.06 -19.22
CA ASP A 58 -8.55 -13.51 -19.37
C ASP A 58 -7.41 -14.15 -18.55
N LEU A 59 -7.76 -14.69 -17.37
CA LEU A 59 -6.77 -15.29 -16.46
C LEU A 59 -6.05 -16.49 -17.09
N ASP A 60 -6.69 -17.23 -17.99
CA ASP A 60 -6.07 -18.36 -18.66
C ASP A 60 -5.07 -17.87 -19.73
N ALA A 61 -5.39 -16.81 -20.48
CA ALA A 61 -4.47 -16.16 -21.40
C ALA A 61 -3.29 -15.51 -20.64
N TYR A 62 -3.58 -14.86 -19.51
CA TYR A 62 -2.57 -14.27 -18.62
C TYR A 62 -1.61 -15.32 -18.08
N MET A 63 -2.13 -16.45 -17.61
CA MET A 63 -1.33 -17.57 -17.13
C MET A 63 -0.43 -18.15 -18.24
N ARG A 64 -0.92 -18.25 -19.48
CA ARG A 64 -0.12 -18.69 -20.64
C ARG A 64 0.94 -17.68 -21.08
N GLY A 65 0.79 -16.40 -20.73
CA GLY A 65 1.72 -15.33 -21.11
C GLY A 65 1.38 -14.64 -22.41
N VAL A 66 0.12 -14.77 -22.90
CA VAL A 66 -0.36 -14.21 -24.16
C VAL A 66 -1.42 -13.12 -23.96
N GLU A 67 -1.63 -12.68 -22.72
CA GLU A 67 -2.53 -11.57 -22.40
C GLU A 67 -1.97 -10.25 -22.98
N LYS A 68 -2.85 -9.29 -23.15
CA LYS A 68 -2.50 -7.96 -23.67
C LYS A 68 -1.49 -7.24 -22.79
N THR A 69 -0.59 -6.50 -23.42
CA THR A 69 0.31 -5.58 -22.70
C THR A 69 -0.39 -4.23 -22.48
N PRO A 70 -0.16 -3.54 -21.37
CA PRO A 70 0.89 -3.75 -20.36
C PRO A 70 0.51 -4.73 -19.23
N TYR A 71 -0.69 -5.31 -19.23
CA TYR A 71 -1.14 -6.20 -18.14
C TYR A 71 -0.23 -7.41 -17.98
N GLN A 72 0.26 -7.97 -19.10
CA GLN A 72 1.17 -9.11 -19.12
C GLN A 72 2.55 -8.80 -18.51
N TYR A 73 2.94 -7.52 -18.38
CA TYR A 73 4.22 -7.14 -17.76
C TYR A 73 4.28 -7.47 -16.26
N ARG A 74 3.15 -7.74 -15.62
CA ARG A 74 3.05 -8.06 -14.20
C ARG A 74 3.20 -9.56 -13.96
N ILE A 75 4.38 -10.07 -14.29
CA ILE A 75 4.64 -11.52 -14.43
C ILE A 75 4.69 -12.28 -13.12
N LEU A 76 4.85 -11.63 -11.98
CA LEU A 76 4.96 -12.34 -10.70
C LEU A 76 3.70 -13.18 -10.45
N MET A 77 2.53 -12.58 -10.61
CA MET A 77 1.27 -13.31 -10.43
C MET A 77 1.04 -14.35 -11.52
N MET A 78 1.49 -14.11 -12.76
CA MET A 78 1.45 -15.13 -13.81
C MET A 78 2.14 -16.43 -13.34
N TYR A 79 3.31 -16.34 -12.74
CA TYR A 79 4.02 -17.53 -12.21
C TYR A 79 3.30 -18.15 -11.01
N VAL A 80 2.70 -17.34 -10.15
CA VAL A 80 1.87 -17.84 -9.03
C VAL A 80 0.68 -18.64 -9.57
N PHE A 81 -0.02 -18.12 -10.58
CA PHE A 81 -1.12 -18.85 -11.24
C PHE A 81 -0.65 -20.14 -11.89
N ARG A 82 0.44 -20.11 -12.66
CA ARG A 82 1.02 -21.32 -13.27
C ARG A 82 1.35 -22.39 -12.23
N PHE A 83 1.87 -21.97 -11.08
CA PHE A 83 2.24 -22.92 -10.04
C PHE A 83 1.03 -23.50 -9.32
N PHE A 84 0.06 -22.67 -8.91
CA PHE A 84 -1.04 -23.13 -8.06
C PHE A 84 -2.24 -23.65 -8.86
N ALA A 85 -2.65 -23.01 -9.95
CA ALA A 85 -3.83 -23.41 -10.71
C ALA A 85 -3.68 -24.78 -11.40
N THR A 86 -2.45 -25.24 -11.59
CA THR A 86 -2.15 -26.57 -12.15
C THR A 86 -2.01 -27.67 -11.10
N ARG A 87 -2.13 -27.35 -9.80
CA ARG A 87 -2.03 -28.35 -8.73
C ARG A 87 -3.30 -29.20 -8.66
N HIS A 88 -3.10 -30.51 -8.54
CA HIS A 88 -4.20 -31.48 -8.45
C HIS A 88 -5.23 -31.12 -7.38
N ALA A 89 -4.77 -30.67 -6.20
CA ALA A 89 -5.66 -30.26 -5.10
C ALA A 89 -6.57 -29.08 -5.48
N VAL A 90 -6.06 -28.08 -6.21
CA VAL A 90 -6.84 -26.90 -6.64
C VAL A 90 -7.83 -27.29 -7.75
N ILE A 91 -7.39 -28.14 -8.68
CA ILE A 91 -8.25 -28.68 -9.75
C ILE A 91 -9.37 -29.51 -9.15
N ALA A 92 -9.06 -30.45 -8.22
CA ALA A 92 -10.04 -31.30 -7.57
C ALA A 92 -11.06 -30.46 -6.76
N LEU A 93 -10.60 -29.40 -6.07
CA LEU A 93 -11.48 -28.49 -5.35
C LEU A 93 -12.45 -27.77 -6.30
N ALA A 94 -11.95 -27.26 -7.43
CA ALA A 94 -12.77 -26.62 -8.45
C ALA A 94 -13.80 -27.57 -9.05
N GLN A 95 -13.39 -28.82 -9.40
CA GLN A 95 -14.26 -29.87 -9.88
C GLN A 95 -15.33 -30.24 -8.86
N HIS A 96 -14.95 -30.39 -7.58
CA HIS A 96 -15.92 -30.64 -6.51
C HIS A 96 -16.96 -29.53 -6.43
N ALA A 97 -16.53 -28.26 -6.49
CA ALA A 97 -17.45 -27.13 -6.51
C ALA A 97 -18.41 -27.14 -7.72
N GLN A 98 -17.96 -27.60 -8.90
CA GLN A 98 -18.83 -27.71 -10.09
C GLN A 98 -19.99 -28.71 -9.88
N HIS A 99 -19.80 -29.74 -9.03
CA HIS A 99 -20.85 -30.73 -8.72
C HIS A 99 -21.79 -30.26 -7.59
N MET A 100 -21.46 -29.19 -6.90
CA MET A 100 -22.32 -28.65 -5.83
C MET A 100 -23.44 -27.78 -6.44
N ARG A 101 -24.70 -28.13 -6.16
CA ARG A 101 -25.91 -27.51 -6.75
C ARG A 101 -25.99 -25.98 -6.63
N HIS A 102 -25.33 -25.39 -5.65
CA HIS A 102 -25.40 -23.95 -5.36
C HIS A 102 -24.01 -23.32 -5.19
N ALA A 103 -22.94 -23.98 -5.66
CA ALA A 103 -21.62 -23.34 -5.56
C ALA A 103 -21.53 -22.13 -6.49
N PRO A 104 -21.09 -20.96 -5.98
CA PRO A 104 -20.84 -19.81 -6.82
C PRO A 104 -19.86 -20.13 -7.95
N LEU A 105 -20.06 -19.53 -9.12
CA LEU A 105 -19.17 -19.67 -10.29
C LEU A 105 -17.70 -19.39 -9.96
N LEU A 106 -17.45 -18.49 -9.01
CA LEU A 106 -16.12 -18.17 -8.47
C LEU A 106 -15.29 -19.39 -8.05
N PHE A 107 -15.93 -20.46 -7.56
CA PHE A 107 -15.22 -21.63 -7.03
C PHE A 107 -15.04 -22.72 -8.10
N GLN A 108 -15.63 -22.53 -9.28
CA GLN A 108 -15.68 -23.57 -10.31
C GLN A 108 -14.45 -23.56 -11.24
N LYS A 109 -13.62 -22.51 -11.18
CA LYS A 109 -12.39 -22.41 -11.98
C LYS A 109 -11.15 -22.40 -11.09
N PRO A 110 -10.12 -23.22 -11.38
CA PRO A 110 -8.86 -23.23 -10.61
C PRO A 110 -8.20 -21.86 -10.53
N THR A 111 -8.23 -21.09 -11.62
CA THR A 111 -7.66 -19.74 -11.66
C THR A 111 -8.37 -18.78 -10.70
N GLN A 112 -9.68 -18.83 -10.59
CA GLN A 112 -10.44 -17.99 -9.64
C GLN A 112 -10.19 -18.37 -8.19
N LEU A 113 -10.06 -19.68 -7.87
CA LEU A 113 -9.67 -20.12 -6.53
C LEU A 113 -8.29 -19.59 -6.12
N VAL A 114 -7.34 -19.60 -7.06
CA VAL A 114 -6.00 -19.04 -6.83
C VAL A 114 -6.10 -17.53 -6.61
N GLN A 115 -6.90 -16.81 -7.39
CA GLN A 115 -7.10 -15.36 -7.24
C GLN A 115 -7.68 -14.99 -5.88
N ILE A 116 -8.69 -15.73 -5.40
CA ILE A 116 -9.24 -15.57 -4.05
C ILE A 116 -8.14 -15.79 -3.00
N GLY A 117 -7.36 -16.86 -3.12
CA GLY A 117 -6.25 -17.15 -2.22
C GLY A 117 -5.20 -16.04 -2.20
N ILE A 118 -4.82 -15.51 -3.37
CA ILE A 118 -3.90 -14.37 -3.51
C ILE A 118 -4.48 -13.14 -2.79
N ALA A 119 -5.75 -12.83 -2.98
CA ALA A 119 -6.39 -11.68 -2.36
C ALA A 119 -6.40 -11.78 -0.83
N ILE A 120 -6.77 -12.95 -0.27
CA ILE A 120 -6.74 -13.19 1.18
C ILE A 120 -5.33 -13.02 1.75
N MET A 121 -4.36 -13.74 1.19
CA MET A 121 -3.00 -13.77 1.72
C MET A 121 -2.32 -12.40 1.59
N SER A 122 -2.55 -11.71 0.47
CA SER A 122 -1.97 -10.39 0.24
C SER A 122 -2.57 -9.33 1.15
N LEU A 123 -3.90 -9.30 1.29
CA LEU A 123 -4.53 -8.31 2.17
C LEU A 123 -4.18 -8.57 3.64
N PHE A 124 -4.18 -9.84 4.07
CA PHE A 124 -3.75 -10.22 5.42
C PHE A 124 -2.30 -9.81 5.68
N GLY A 125 -1.39 -10.12 4.74
CA GLY A 125 0.02 -9.69 4.82
C GLY A 125 0.19 -8.17 4.87
N ALA A 126 -0.62 -7.43 4.11
CA ALA A 126 -0.63 -5.97 4.13
C ALA A 126 -1.08 -5.42 5.49
N VAL A 127 -2.13 -6.00 6.11
CA VAL A 127 -2.59 -5.63 7.47
C VAL A 127 -1.51 -5.91 8.50
N LEU A 128 -0.84 -7.07 8.44
CA LEU A 128 0.27 -7.41 9.35
C LEU A 128 1.43 -6.41 9.21
N ALA A 129 1.83 -6.08 7.98
CA ALA A 129 2.90 -5.12 7.73
C ALA A 129 2.54 -3.72 8.25
N THR A 130 1.29 -3.28 8.06
CA THR A 130 0.77 -2.01 8.57
C THR A 130 0.72 -1.99 10.09
N ALA A 131 0.27 -3.08 10.74
CA ALA A 131 0.30 -3.21 12.20
C ALA A 131 1.74 -3.14 12.75
N ALA A 132 2.69 -3.79 12.07
CA ALA A 132 4.11 -3.74 12.43
C ALA A 132 4.69 -2.33 12.25
N THR A 133 4.32 -1.62 11.17
CA THR A 133 4.70 -0.22 10.94
C THR A 133 4.20 0.68 12.07
N LEU A 134 2.91 0.62 12.38
CA LEU A 134 2.30 1.39 13.47
C LEU A 134 2.93 1.05 14.83
N THR A 135 3.17 -0.23 15.11
CA THR A 135 3.85 -0.65 16.34
C THR A 135 5.25 -0.04 16.44
N ARG A 136 5.98 0.04 15.32
CA ARG A 136 7.31 0.68 15.31
C ARG A 136 7.24 2.19 15.55
N LEU A 137 6.16 2.84 15.10
CA LEU A 137 5.98 4.28 15.22
C LEU A 137 5.40 4.70 16.58
N THR A 138 4.50 3.90 17.18
CA THR A 138 3.76 4.26 18.40
C THR A 138 4.25 3.51 19.67
N GLY A 139 4.90 2.36 19.49
CA GLY A 139 5.22 1.44 20.61
C GLY A 139 4.03 0.61 21.11
N ASP A 140 2.78 0.94 20.74
CA ASP A 140 1.58 0.26 21.21
C ASP A 140 1.11 -0.81 20.21
N ARG A 141 1.26 -2.10 20.60
CA ARG A 141 0.90 -3.24 19.74
C ARG A 141 -0.61 -3.41 19.58
N ILE A 142 -1.38 -3.17 20.65
CA ILE A 142 -2.83 -3.40 20.63
C ILE A 142 -3.49 -2.34 19.78
N PHE A 143 -3.18 -1.08 20.03
CA PHE A 143 -3.61 0.05 19.19
C PHE A 143 -3.28 -0.20 17.72
N SER A 144 -2.02 -0.56 17.42
CA SER A 144 -1.53 -0.78 16.06
C SER A 144 -2.29 -1.87 15.31
N ARG A 145 -2.64 -2.97 15.99
CA ARG A 145 -3.43 -4.06 15.43
C ARG A 145 -4.83 -3.59 15.03
N TRP A 146 -5.53 -2.88 15.91
CA TRP A 146 -6.87 -2.41 15.61
C TRP A 146 -6.87 -1.33 14.53
N MET A 147 -5.93 -0.39 14.60
CA MET A 147 -5.80 0.66 13.57
C MET A 147 -5.40 0.12 12.20
N SER A 148 -4.64 -0.98 12.14
CA SER A 148 -4.29 -1.58 10.85
C SER A 148 -5.48 -2.14 10.07
N LEU A 149 -6.60 -2.44 10.72
CA LEU A 149 -7.85 -2.86 10.05
C LEU A 149 -8.44 -1.77 9.16
N LEU A 150 -8.09 -0.50 9.40
CA LEU A 150 -8.46 0.62 8.52
C LEU A 150 -7.94 0.41 7.09
N LEU A 151 -6.85 -0.37 6.92
CA LEU A 151 -6.35 -0.74 5.60
C LEU A 151 -7.38 -1.53 4.80
N ILE A 152 -8.15 -2.41 5.46
CA ILE A 152 -9.18 -3.20 4.79
C ILE A 152 -10.33 -2.28 4.35
N TYR A 153 -10.71 -1.32 5.18
CA TYR A 153 -11.70 -0.30 4.79
C TYR A 153 -11.25 0.48 3.55
N MET A 154 -9.99 0.94 3.52
CA MET A 154 -9.45 1.63 2.33
C MET A 154 -9.35 0.70 1.13
N ALA A 155 -9.03 -0.60 1.33
CA ALA A 155 -9.03 -1.58 0.26
C ALA A 155 -10.43 -1.76 -0.35
N TYR A 156 -11.48 -1.84 0.47
CA TYR A 156 -12.86 -1.86 -0.03
C TYR A 156 -13.18 -0.60 -0.84
N ALA A 157 -12.86 0.57 -0.32
CA ALA A 157 -13.15 1.84 -0.99
C ALA A 157 -12.45 1.97 -2.35
N ASN A 158 -11.23 1.45 -2.48
CA ASN A 158 -10.42 1.62 -3.69
C ASN A 158 -10.52 0.43 -4.67
N LEU A 159 -10.59 -0.80 -4.17
CA LEU A 159 -10.51 -2.00 -5.00
C LEU A 159 -11.88 -2.65 -5.26
N ALA A 160 -12.83 -2.49 -4.35
CA ALA A 160 -14.17 -3.04 -4.47
C ALA A 160 -15.27 -1.98 -4.31
N PRO A 161 -15.14 -0.78 -4.94
CA PRO A 161 -16.20 0.21 -4.87
C PRO A 161 -17.42 -0.32 -5.62
N GLY A 162 -18.60 -0.13 -5.08
CA GLY A 162 -19.85 -0.49 -5.76
C GLY A 162 -20.22 0.42 -6.95
N TRP A 163 -19.30 1.27 -7.39
CA TRP A 163 -19.51 2.30 -8.41
C TRP A 163 -18.22 2.61 -9.17
N GLY A 164 -18.32 3.28 -10.31
CA GLY A 164 -17.19 3.66 -11.15
C GLY A 164 -16.66 2.51 -12.02
N LEU A 165 -15.43 2.66 -12.49
CA LEU A 165 -14.72 1.64 -13.26
C LEU A 165 -14.02 0.67 -12.30
N ALA A 166 -14.79 -0.29 -11.80
CA ALA A 166 -14.27 -1.35 -10.94
C ALA A 166 -13.99 -2.60 -11.75
N TYR A 167 -12.74 -3.02 -11.78
CA TYR A 167 -12.28 -4.26 -12.40
C TYR A 167 -11.40 -5.03 -11.44
N THR A 168 -11.45 -6.34 -11.50
CA THR A 168 -10.60 -7.23 -10.73
C THR A 168 -9.31 -7.55 -11.48
N PHE A 169 -8.19 -7.38 -10.79
CA PHE A 169 -6.86 -7.72 -11.31
C PHE A 169 -6.06 -8.53 -10.28
N PRO A 170 -5.39 -9.60 -10.69
CA PRO A 170 -4.72 -10.51 -9.78
C PRO A 170 -3.51 -9.91 -9.04
N TYR A 171 -3.03 -8.76 -9.48
CA TYR A 171 -1.83 -8.10 -8.93
C TYR A 171 -2.13 -6.88 -8.06
N ASP A 172 -3.39 -6.44 -7.92
CA ASP A 172 -3.73 -5.23 -7.16
C ASP A 172 -3.54 -5.43 -5.65
N THR A 173 -4.09 -6.51 -5.07
CA THR A 173 -3.90 -6.82 -3.64
C THR A 173 -2.45 -7.17 -3.29
N PRO A 174 -1.69 -7.93 -4.11
CA PRO A 174 -0.25 -8.07 -3.91
C PRO A 174 0.53 -6.76 -3.98
N SER A 175 0.15 -5.82 -4.87
CA SER A 175 0.77 -4.50 -4.92
C SER A 175 0.62 -3.75 -3.61
N LEU A 176 -0.58 -3.73 -3.04
CA LEU A 176 -0.84 -3.13 -1.73
C LEU A 176 0.04 -3.80 -0.65
N MET A 177 0.11 -5.15 -0.65
CA MET A 177 0.96 -5.88 0.30
C MET A 177 2.43 -5.51 0.16
N PHE A 178 2.97 -5.51 -1.06
CA PHE A 178 4.37 -5.15 -1.29
C PHE A 178 4.68 -3.71 -0.88
N PHE A 179 3.74 -2.80 -1.11
CA PHE A 179 3.90 -1.41 -0.69
C PHE A 179 3.91 -1.29 0.84
N CYS A 180 2.97 -1.96 1.54
CA CYS A 180 2.95 -2.00 3.00
C CYS A 180 4.22 -2.63 3.59
N LEU A 181 4.70 -3.75 3.01
CA LEU A 181 5.97 -4.38 3.40
C LEU A 181 7.16 -3.46 3.15
N GLY A 182 7.19 -2.77 2.00
CA GLY A 182 8.23 -1.81 1.66
C GLY A 182 8.29 -0.66 2.68
N VAL A 183 7.16 -0.06 3.01
CA VAL A 183 7.04 0.98 4.05
C VAL A 183 7.53 0.45 5.40
N PHE A 184 7.09 -0.74 5.80
CA PHE A 184 7.54 -1.38 7.05
C PHE A 184 9.06 -1.57 7.09
N LEU A 185 9.66 -2.09 6.03
CA LEU A 185 11.09 -2.35 5.96
C LEU A 185 11.92 -1.05 6.01
N VAL A 186 11.44 0.00 5.35
CA VAL A 186 12.07 1.33 5.39
C VAL A 186 11.99 1.93 6.79
N VAL A 187 10.80 1.95 7.41
CA VAL A 187 10.57 2.48 8.77
C VAL A 187 11.36 1.68 9.81
N SER A 188 11.54 0.38 9.61
CA SER A 188 12.31 -0.50 10.49
C SER A 188 13.83 -0.45 10.26
N GLY A 189 14.32 0.31 9.28
CA GLY A 189 15.74 0.38 8.92
C GLY A 189 16.29 -0.89 8.26
N ARG A 190 15.44 -1.82 7.83
CA ARG A 190 15.83 -3.11 7.25
C ARG A 190 16.15 -2.99 5.76
N ASN A 191 17.11 -2.14 5.41
CA ASN A 191 17.43 -1.79 4.04
C ASN A 191 17.80 -3.00 3.15
N ARG A 192 18.52 -4.01 3.67
CA ARG A 192 18.87 -5.22 2.90
C ARG A 192 17.64 -5.99 2.44
N LEU A 193 16.65 -6.17 3.33
CA LEU A 193 15.40 -6.83 2.99
C LEU A 193 14.54 -6.00 2.04
N TYR A 194 14.57 -4.67 2.18
CA TYR A 194 13.94 -3.75 1.25
C TYR A 194 14.50 -3.93 -0.18
N TYR A 195 15.84 -3.98 -0.34
CA TYR A 195 16.46 -4.20 -1.65
C TYR A 195 16.19 -5.58 -2.24
N ALA A 196 16.01 -6.60 -1.40
CA ALA A 196 15.58 -7.92 -1.86
C ALA A 196 14.10 -7.94 -2.29
N LEU A 197 13.23 -7.23 -1.57
CA LEU A 197 11.81 -7.10 -1.88
C LEU A 197 11.56 -6.30 -3.16
N TYR A 198 12.31 -5.22 -3.37
CA TYR A 198 12.03 -4.22 -4.40
C TYR A 198 11.93 -4.79 -5.82
N PRO A 199 12.88 -5.59 -6.34
CA PRO A 199 12.77 -6.17 -7.68
C PRO A 199 11.58 -7.15 -7.79
N ILE A 200 11.28 -7.92 -6.74
CA ILE A 200 10.12 -8.83 -6.72
C ILE A 200 8.83 -8.02 -6.84
N ALA A 201 8.73 -6.94 -6.09
CA ALA A 201 7.57 -6.06 -6.11
C ALA A 201 7.40 -5.34 -7.46
N VAL A 202 8.50 -4.94 -8.13
CA VAL A 202 8.49 -4.37 -9.49
C VAL A 202 7.95 -5.38 -10.52
N LEU A 203 8.27 -6.68 -10.38
CA LEU A 203 7.72 -7.74 -11.23
C LEU A 203 6.22 -7.96 -11.02
N ASN A 204 5.68 -7.49 -9.88
CA ASN A 204 4.24 -7.48 -9.64
C ASN A 204 3.56 -6.25 -10.24
N ARG A 205 4.14 -5.05 -10.07
CA ARG A 205 3.57 -3.82 -10.60
C ARG A 205 4.61 -2.70 -10.70
N GLU A 206 4.56 -1.96 -11.79
CA GLU A 206 5.48 -0.85 -12.08
C GLU A 206 5.37 0.34 -11.11
N THR A 207 4.22 0.53 -10.46
CA THR A 207 3.98 1.60 -9.47
C THR A 207 4.86 1.50 -8.22
N ILE A 208 5.52 0.37 -8.03
CA ILE A 208 6.51 0.19 -6.95
C ILE A 208 7.67 1.20 -7.02
N CYS A 209 7.93 1.81 -8.18
CA CYS A 209 8.92 2.90 -8.30
C CYS A 209 8.64 4.06 -7.31
N PHE A 210 7.40 4.28 -6.92
CA PHE A 210 7.04 5.28 -5.92
C PHE A 210 7.55 4.96 -4.51
N LEU A 211 7.81 3.69 -4.18
CA LEU A 211 8.51 3.33 -2.94
C LEU A 211 9.93 3.89 -2.88
N THR A 212 10.59 4.10 -4.02
CA THR A 212 11.89 4.79 -4.07
C THR A 212 11.79 6.19 -3.53
N ILE A 213 10.73 6.93 -3.90
CA ILE A 213 10.51 8.30 -3.43
C ILE A 213 10.30 8.29 -1.91
N PHE A 214 9.46 7.39 -1.41
CA PHE A 214 9.26 7.25 0.04
C PHE A 214 10.56 6.87 0.78
N PHE A 215 11.34 5.93 0.24
CA PHE A 215 12.64 5.55 0.80
C PHE A 215 13.58 6.76 0.91
N LEU A 216 13.68 7.57 -0.14
CA LEU A 216 14.54 8.76 -0.15
C LEU A 216 14.06 9.82 0.85
N ILE A 217 12.74 10.08 0.92
CA ILE A 217 12.14 11.00 1.89
C ILE A 217 12.47 10.52 3.32
N TRP A 218 12.24 9.24 3.61
CA TRP A 218 12.47 8.68 4.93
C TRP A 218 13.94 8.80 5.33
N LYS A 219 14.86 8.37 4.45
CA LYS A 219 16.29 8.45 4.70
C LYS A 219 16.80 9.89 4.85
N TRP A 220 16.26 10.81 4.06
CA TRP A 220 16.53 12.23 4.22
C TRP A 220 16.16 12.74 5.61
N GLN A 221 14.97 12.39 6.08
CA GLN A 221 14.51 12.79 7.42
C GLN A 221 15.32 12.12 8.54
N GLU A 222 15.69 10.85 8.37
CA GLU A 222 16.55 10.13 9.31
C GLU A 222 17.92 10.81 9.48
N ILE A 223 18.56 11.19 8.37
CA ILE A 223 19.84 11.92 8.40
C ILE A 223 19.65 13.29 9.06
N ARG A 224 18.62 14.03 8.67
CA ARG A 224 18.34 15.36 9.22
C ARG A 224 18.07 15.32 10.72
N ALA A 225 17.34 14.32 11.20
CA ALA A 225 17.07 14.14 12.62
C ALA A 225 18.32 13.79 13.43
N ARG A 226 19.26 13.03 12.83
CA ARG A 226 20.51 12.60 13.49
C ARG A 226 21.58 13.68 13.48
N GLU A 227 21.77 14.37 12.36
CA GLU A 227 22.91 15.26 12.11
C GLU A 227 22.53 16.74 12.04
N GLY A 228 21.24 17.06 12.17
CA GLY A 228 20.68 18.42 12.09
C GLY A 228 20.63 18.99 10.65
N ARG A 229 21.53 18.56 9.77
CA ARG A 229 21.62 18.97 8.36
C ARG A 229 22.00 17.79 7.47
N VAL A 230 21.63 17.88 6.21
CA VAL A 230 22.04 16.93 5.17
C VAL A 230 23.25 17.49 4.46
N THR A 231 24.37 16.78 4.46
CA THR A 231 25.59 17.17 3.76
C THR A 231 25.54 16.80 2.27
N SER A 232 26.42 17.41 1.46
CA SER A 232 26.56 17.03 0.05
C SER A 232 26.90 15.54 -0.14
N LYS A 233 27.68 14.96 0.80
CA LYS A 233 28.00 13.54 0.80
C LYS A 233 26.77 12.67 1.05
N ASP A 234 25.89 13.09 1.93
CA ASP A 234 24.65 12.38 2.20
C ASP A 234 23.68 12.49 1.03
N ALA A 235 23.57 13.69 0.41
CA ALA A 235 22.79 13.88 -0.80
C ALA A 235 23.27 12.99 -1.94
N LEU A 236 24.57 12.83 -2.12
CA LEU A 236 25.16 11.94 -3.12
C LEU A 236 24.82 10.46 -2.82
N ARG A 237 24.87 10.03 -1.55
CA ARG A 237 24.45 8.68 -1.15
C ARG A 237 22.98 8.43 -1.43
N LEU A 238 22.12 9.38 -1.10
CA LEU A 238 20.69 9.30 -1.39
C LEU A 238 20.44 9.22 -2.90
N ALA A 239 21.12 10.06 -3.69
CA ALA A 239 21.07 10.01 -5.16
C ALA A 239 21.51 8.64 -5.69
N ALA A 240 22.59 8.07 -5.16
CA ALA A 240 23.04 6.72 -5.52
C ALA A 240 21.96 5.65 -5.23
N HIS A 241 21.27 5.72 -4.09
CA HIS A 241 20.14 4.83 -3.80
C HIS A 241 19.00 5.01 -4.81
N GLY A 242 18.67 6.24 -5.18
CA GLY A 242 17.67 6.52 -6.22
C GLY A 242 18.05 5.96 -7.58
N VAL A 243 19.32 6.17 -8.00
CA VAL A 243 19.85 5.64 -9.27
C VAL A 243 19.83 4.11 -9.32
N VAL A 244 20.24 3.43 -8.24
CA VAL A 244 20.23 1.96 -8.18
C VAL A 244 18.80 1.43 -8.30
N GLN A 245 17.85 1.97 -7.54
CA GLN A 245 16.45 1.55 -7.60
C GLN A 245 15.81 1.89 -8.95
N GLY A 246 16.11 3.07 -9.50
CA GLY A 246 15.69 3.46 -10.84
C GLY A 246 16.24 2.54 -11.93
N ALA A 247 17.51 2.16 -11.84
CA ALA A 247 18.14 1.22 -12.78
C ALA A 247 17.50 -0.18 -12.72
N ILE A 248 17.21 -0.69 -11.53
CA ILE A 248 16.47 -1.95 -11.35
C ILE A 248 15.08 -1.84 -12.02
N TRP A 249 14.34 -0.78 -11.75
CA TRP A 249 13.00 -0.57 -12.31
C TRP A 249 13.02 -0.46 -13.83
N VAL A 250 13.90 0.38 -14.40
CA VAL A 250 14.03 0.57 -15.85
C VAL A 250 14.49 -0.73 -16.52
N GLY A 251 15.50 -1.40 -15.96
CA GLY A 251 16.05 -2.64 -16.52
C GLY A 251 14.99 -3.75 -16.58
N LEU A 252 14.21 -3.94 -15.50
CA LEU A 252 13.11 -4.90 -15.48
C LEU A 252 12.01 -4.52 -16.46
N LYS A 253 11.65 -3.23 -16.56
CA LYS A 253 10.63 -2.76 -17.51
C LYS A 253 11.04 -2.99 -18.96
N LEU A 254 12.27 -2.68 -19.32
CA LEU A 254 12.80 -2.91 -20.66
C LEU A 254 12.86 -4.41 -20.99
N TRP A 255 13.31 -5.22 -20.04
CA TRP A 255 13.32 -6.68 -20.21
C TRP A 255 11.91 -7.24 -20.43
N LEU A 256 10.91 -6.80 -19.66
CA LEU A 256 9.52 -7.21 -19.83
C LEU A 256 8.93 -6.75 -21.17
N ALA A 257 9.20 -5.52 -21.57
CA ALA A 257 8.77 -4.99 -22.87
C ALA A 257 9.35 -5.82 -24.04
N HIS A 258 10.62 -6.20 -23.95
CA HIS A 258 11.25 -7.07 -24.94
C HIS A 258 10.65 -8.48 -24.93
N ARG A 259 10.46 -9.07 -23.74
CA ARG A 259 9.91 -10.42 -23.56
C ARG A 259 8.52 -10.60 -24.16
N PHE A 260 7.67 -9.59 -24.04
CA PHE A 260 6.27 -9.60 -24.47
C PHE A 260 6.02 -8.69 -25.68
N ALA A 261 7.04 -8.42 -26.48
CA ALA A 261 6.93 -7.56 -27.66
C ALA A 261 5.93 -8.06 -28.72
N ALA A 262 5.67 -9.38 -28.75
CA ALA A 262 4.70 -9.99 -29.65
C ALA A 262 3.24 -9.89 -29.16
N ASN A 263 3.01 -9.53 -27.89
CA ASN A 263 1.65 -9.43 -27.36
C ASN A 263 0.97 -8.15 -27.84
N ILE A 264 -0.34 -8.21 -28.05
CA ILE A 264 -1.14 -7.05 -28.46
C ILE A 264 -1.07 -5.97 -27.37
N TYR A 265 -0.80 -4.74 -27.79
CA TYR A 265 -0.80 -3.59 -26.90
C TYR A 265 -2.23 -3.02 -26.74
N ASP A 266 -2.79 -3.11 -25.53
CA ASP A 266 -4.19 -2.74 -25.24
C ASP A 266 -4.33 -1.31 -24.73
N TYR A 267 -3.66 -0.39 -25.32
CA TYR A 267 -3.95 0.99 -24.98
C TYR A 267 -4.47 1.69 -26.21
N GLY A 268 -5.80 1.65 -26.41
CA GLY A 268 -6.57 2.62 -27.18
C GLY A 268 -5.77 3.51 -28.15
N SER A 269 -4.73 2.95 -28.76
CA SER A 269 -3.95 3.62 -29.77
C SER A 269 -4.83 3.71 -31.00
N THR A 270 -5.64 4.76 -31.05
CA THR A 270 -6.04 5.25 -32.36
C THR A 270 -4.75 5.65 -33.07
N PRO A 271 -4.60 5.34 -34.38
CA PRO A 271 -3.41 5.70 -35.15
C PRO A 271 -3.04 7.19 -35.09
N THR A 272 -3.93 8.03 -34.58
CA THR A 272 -3.88 9.49 -34.61
C THR A 272 -3.39 10.16 -33.33
N ASN A 273 -3.37 9.48 -32.15
CA ASN A 273 -2.93 10.11 -30.90
C ASN A 273 -1.95 9.22 -30.13
N PRO A 274 -0.81 9.78 -29.65
CA PRO A 274 0.06 9.08 -28.74
C PRO A 274 -0.70 8.61 -27.49
N PRO A 275 -0.45 7.40 -26.98
CA PRO A 275 -1.21 6.82 -25.86
C PRO A 275 -1.26 7.72 -24.61
N VAL A 276 -0.19 8.47 -24.33
CA VAL A 276 -0.10 9.40 -23.20
C VAL A 276 -1.03 10.60 -23.37
N VAL A 277 -1.06 11.21 -24.58
CA VAL A 277 -1.90 12.38 -24.87
C VAL A 277 -3.37 11.99 -24.83
N GLY A 278 -3.73 10.86 -25.39
CA GLY A 278 -5.11 10.35 -25.36
C GLY A 278 -5.63 10.14 -23.94
N ARG A 279 -4.79 9.61 -23.04
CA ARG A 279 -5.15 9.44 -21.62
C ARG A 279 -5.28 10.75 -20.88
N MET A 280 -4.34 11.66 -21.07
CA MET A 280 -4.41 12.99 -20.48
C MET A 280 -5.71 13.69 -20.88
N MET A 281 -6.07 13.68 -22.17
CA MET A 281 -7.33 14.27 -22.66
C MET A 281 -8.55 13.57 -22.03
N LEU A 282 -8.54 12.25 -21.93
CA LEU A 282 -9.62 11.50 -21.30
C LEU A 282 -9.74 11.86 -19.81
N ASN A 283 -8.61 11.93 -19.10
CA ASN A 283 -8.59 12.31 -17.69
C ASN A 283 -9.10 13.75 -17.49
N VAL A 284 -8.70 14.70 -18.31
CA VAL A 284 -9.25 16.08 -18.30
C VAL A 284 -10.77 16.05 -18.52
N HIS A 285 -11.22 15.34 -19.55
CA HIS A 285 -12.64 15.23 -19.84
C HIS A 285 -13.43 14.62 -18.67
N MET A 286 -12.90 13.56 -18.05
CA MET A 286 -13.53 12.93 -16.89
C MET A 286 -13.52 13.82 -15.65
N LEU A 287 -12.45 14.56 -15.39
CA LEU A 287 -12.37 15.52 -14.28
C LEU A 287 -13.36 16.69 -14.42
N LEU A 288 -13.66 17.09 -15.66
CA LEU A 288 -14.64 18.15 -15.94
C LEU A 288 -16.09 17.66 -15.82
N ARG A 289 -16.35 16.37 -15.67
CA ARG A 289 -17.69 15.80 -15.48
C ARG A 289 -18.08 15.75 -14.00
N PRO A 290 -19.04 16.55 -13.51
CA PRO A 290 -19.46 16.53 -12.12
C PRO A 290 -19.95 15.16 -11.63
N GLN A 291 -20.49 14.34 -12.54
CA GLN A 291 -20.95 12.97 -12.27
C GLN A 291 -19.80 12.05 -11.78
N GLN A 292 -18.54 12.36 -12.10
CA GLN A 292 -17.37 11.59 -11.68
C GLN A 292 -16.80 12.07 -10.32
N TRP A 293 -17.19 13.24 -9.84
CA TRP A 293 -16.64 13.78 -8.58
C TRP A 293 -16.90 12.90 -7.36
N PRO A 294 -18.07 12.26 -7.19
CA PRO A 294 -18.23 11.32 -6.09
C PRO A 294 -17.20 10.18 -6.11
N VAL A 295 -16.81 9.70 -7.31
CA VAL A 295 -15.78 8.66 -7.47
C VAL A 295 -14.42 9.18 -6.98
N TYR A 296 -14.00 10.37 -7.41
CA TYR A 296 -12.73 10.96 -6.99
C TYR A 296 -12.68 11.29 -5.50
N LEU A 297 -13.78 11.79 -4.95
CA LEU A 297 -13.88 12.11 -3.54
C LEU A 297 -13.90 10.85 -2.66
N SER A 298 -14.37 9.72 -3.20
CA SER A 298 -14.42 8.45 -2.46
C SER A 298 -13.06 7.75 -2.35
N VAL A 299 -12.05 8.22 -3.06
CA VAL A 299 -10.68 7.67 -2.96
C VAL A 299 -10.26 7.63 -1.48
N PHE A 300 -9.74 6.49 -1.06
CA PHE A 300 -9.39 6.20 0.34
C PHE A 300 -10.56 6.30 1.33
N GLY A 301 -11.81 6.09 0.88
CA GLY A 301 -12.98 6.15 1.76
C GLY A 301 -13.17 7.52 2.42
N PHE A 302 -12.92 8.60 1.69
CA PHE A 302 -13.01 10.00 2.16
C PHE A 302 -12.03 10.38 3.29
N LEU A 303 -11.05 9.54 3.60
CA LEU A 303 -10.11 9.82 4.70
C LEU A 303 -8.99 10.79 4.33
N LEU A 304 -8.69 10.95 3.03
CA LEU A 304 -7.59 11.82 2.58
C LEU A 304 -7.76 13.29 3.06
N PRO A 305 -8.92 13.94 2.91
CA PRO A 305 -9.12 15.29 3.44
C PRO A 305 -8.92 15.39 4.95
N VAL A 306 -9.39 14.38 5.70
CA VAL A 306 -9.22 14.34 7.16
C VAL A 306 -7.74 14.29 7.54
N ILE A 307 -6.96 13.44 6.87
CA ILE A 307 -5.52 13.29 7.10
C ILE A 307 -4.79 14.60 6.78
N LEU A 308 -5.11 15.23 5.65
CA LEU A 308 -4.47 16.48 5.24
C LEU A 308 -4.80 17.65 6.20
N LEU A 309 -6.05 17.78 6.63
CA LEU A 309 -6.47 18.80 7.57
C LEU A 309 -5.87 18.60 8.98
N GLN A 310 -5.65 17.35 9.38
CA GLN A 310 -5.13 16.99 10.70
C GLN A 310 -3.64 16.67 10.70
N ARG A 311 -2.91 16.92 9.59
CA ARG A 311 -1.51 16.52 9.40
C ARG A 311 -0.56 16.94 10.53
N ARG A 312 -0.84 18.06 11.21
CA ARG A 312 -0.05 18.51 12.37
C ARG A 312 0.04 17.49 13.50
N TRP A 313 -0.91 16.57 13.58
CA TRP A 313 -0.96 15.50 14.58
C TRP A 313 -0.23 14.22 14.14
N ILE A 314 0.31 14.14 12.93
CA ILE A 314 1.09 12.97 12.50
C ILE A 314 2.32 12.80 13.40
N GLY A 315 2.97 13.89 13.80
CA GLY A 315 4.10 13.88 14.75
C GLY A 315 5.37 13.17 14.24
N ASN A 316 5.32 12.52 13.09
CA ASN A 316 6.45 11.85 12.46
C ASN A 316 6.77 12.47 11.10
N PRO A 317 7.93 13.17 10.95
CA PRO A 317 8.27 13.87 9.71
C PRO A 317 8.35 12.95 8.49
N GLY A 318 8.83 11.70 8.63
CA GLY A 318 8.96 10.76 7.53
C GLY A 318 7.60 10.37 6.94
N ILE A 319 6.59 10.14 7.77
CA ILE A 319 5.22 9.87 7.33
C ILE A 319 4.54 11.14 6.81
N ASP A 320 4.70 12.29 7.49
CA ASP A 320 4.10 13.55 7.05
C ASP A 320 4.61 13.98 5.66
N TYR A 321 5.93 13.98 5.45
CA TYR A 321 6.50 14.28 4.14
C TYR A 321 6.20 13.16 3.11
N GLY A 322 6.12 11.90 3.54
CA GLY A 322 5.64 10.80 2.71
C GLY A 322 4.26 11.11 2.14
N CYS A 323 3.32 11.52 2.96
CA CYS A 323 1.98 11.89 2.51
C CYS A 323 1.98 13.17 1.66
N THR A 324 2.68 14.24 2.08
CA THR A 324 2.59 15.56 1.42
C THR A 324 3.37 15.66 0.13
N ILE A 325 4.39 14.84 -0.08
CA ILE A 325 5.21 14.84 -1.30
C ILE A 325 4.78 13.71 -2.24
N LEU A 326 4.67 12.47 -1.71
CA LEU A 326 4.42 11.31 -2.56
C LEU A 326 3.01 11.31 -3.15
N ILE A 327 1.99 11.73 -2.38
CA ILE A 327 0.62 11.73 -2.86
C ILE A 327 0.44 12.65 -4.09
N PRO A 328 0.85 13.93 -4.07
CA PRO A 328 0.78 14.77 -5.26
C PRO A 328 1.56 14.21 -6.45
N ILE A 329 2.78 13.71 -6.22
CA ILE A 329 3.59 13.10 -7.29
C ILE A 329 2.88 11.89 -7.89
N TRP A 330 2.24 11.07 -7.06
CA TRP A 330 1.45 9.93 -7.50
C TRP A 330 0.26 10.35 -8.36
N PHE A 331 -0.52 11.34 -7.88
CA PHE A 331 -1.66 11.85 -8.65
C PHE A 331 -1.22 12.42 -10.01
N VAL A 332 -0.13 13.19 -10.04
CA VAL A 332 0.44 13.70 -11.29
C VAL A 332 0.90 12.54 -12.18
N GLY A 333 1.63 11.58 -11.66
CA GLY A 333 2.06 10.39 -12.41
C GLY A 333 0.87 9.62 -13.01
N MET A 334 -0.17 9.39 -12.21
CA MET A 334 -1.37 8.67 -12.66
C MET A 334 -2.21 9.49 -13.65
N PHE A 335 -2.20 10.81 -13.56
CA PHE A 335 -2.86 11.68 -14.54
C PHE A 335 -2.30 11.47 -15.97
N PHE A 336 -0.99 11.25 -16.10
CA PHE A 336 -0.35 11.02 -17.39
C PHE A 336 -0.35 9.53 -17.80
N MET A 337 -0.26 8.62 -16.85
CA MET A 337 0.00 7.20 -17.13
C MET A 337 -1.21 6.28 -16.88
N GLY A 338 -2.16 6.71 -16.06
CA GLY A 338 -3.34 5.93 -15.66
C GLY A 338 -4.65 6.53 -16.15
N LEU A 339 -5.75 5.88 -15.74
CA LEU A 339 -7.10 6.40 -15.89
C LEU A 339 -7.58 6.84 -14.50
N MET A 340 -7.74 8.13 -14.28
CA MET A 340 -8.12 8.69 -12.97
C MET A 340 -9.41 8.12 -12.37
N PRO A 341 -10.46 7.79 -13.16
CA PRO A 341 -11.66 7.13 -12.65
C PRO A 341 -11.43 5.71 -12.12
N GLU A 342 -10.32 5.07 -12.48
CA GLU A 342 -9.92 3.78 -11.91
C GLU A 342 -9.26 3.99 -10.54
N ILE A 343 -10.08 4.26 -9.51
CA ILE A 343 -9.56 4.61 -8.17
C ILE A 343 -8.67 3.54 -7.53
N ARG A 344 -8.70 2.30 -8.04
CA ARG A 344 -7.80 1.21 -7.63
C ARG A 344 -6.31 1.52 -7.81
N ILE A 345 -5.97 2.42 -8.76
CA ILE A 345 -4.57 2.82 -9.01
C ILE A 345 -3.95 3.60 -7.86
N PHE A 346 -4.75 4.04 -6.90
CA PHE A 346 -4.32 4.75 -5.70
C PHE A 346 -4.22 3.83 -4.47
N SER A 347 -4.60 2.56 -4.58
CA SER A 347 -4.72 1.65 -3.44
C SER A 347 -3.43 1.52 -2.62
N GLU A 348 -2.26 1.53 -3.27
CA GLU A 348 -0.97 1.39 -2.61
C GLU A 348 -0.63 2.56 -1.67
N LEU A 349 -1.17 3.76 -1.92
CA LEU A 349 -0.99 4.91 -1.02
C LEU A 349 -1.62 4.68 0.36
N SER A 350 -2.58 3.74 0.48
CA SER A 350 -3.13 3.33 1.78
C SER A 350 -2.05 2.87 2.75
N ALA A 351 -0.92 2.35 2.24
CA ALA A 351 0.24 1.98 3.05
C ALA A 351 0.89 3.14 3.82
N LEU A 352 0.66 4.38 3.39
CA LEU A 352 1.10 5.61 4.09
C LEU A 352 -0.06 6.27 4.84
N LEU A 353 -1.25 6.28 4.24
CA LEU A 353 -2.42 6.95 4.80
C LEU A 353 -2.92 6.29 6.07
N VAL A 354 -2.87 4.94 6.16
CA VAL A 354 -3.27 4.24 7.39
C VAL A 354 -2.31 4.52 8.54
N PRO A 355 -0.97 4.43 8.39
CA PRO A 355 -0.05 4.91 9.42
C PRO A 355 -0.24 6.38 9.80
N ALA A 356 -0.45 7.27 8.82
CA ALA A 356 -0.71 8.68 9.09
C ALA A 356 -1.97 8.89 9.95
N MET A 357 -3.08 8.25 9.56
CA MET A 357 -4.32 8.32 10.35
C MET A 357 -4.16 7.71 11.74
N GLY A 358 -3.45 6.58 11.82
CA GLY A 358 -3.13 5.95 13.11
C GLY A 358 -2.36 6.89 14.04
N LEU A 359 -1.35 7.58 13.51
CA LEU A 359 -0.58 8.57 14.28
C LEU A 359 -1.43 9.78 14.70
N ILE A 360 -2.30 10.28 13.81
CA ILE A 360 -3.25 11.34 14.15
C ILE A 360 -4.14 10.92 15.32
N VAL A 361 -4.75 9.73 15.23
CA VAL A 361 -5.59 9.20 16.31
C VAL A 361 -4.77 9.01 17.58
N TYR A 362 -3.59 8.45 17.48
CA TYR A 362 -2.71 8.20 18.61
C TYR A 362 -2.35 9.49 19.35
N HIS A 363 -1.87 10.52 18.65
CA HIS A 363 -1.40 11.75 19.29
C HIS A 363 -2.55 12.68 19.75
N ARG A 364 -3.69 12.65 19.07
CA ARG A 364 -4.80 13.51 19.40
C ARG A 364 -5.68 12.97 20.52
N PHE A 365 -5.85 11.66 20.59
CA PHE A 365 -6.80 11.02 21.49
C PHE A 365 -6.15 10.11 22.52
N ALA A 366 -4.81 9.95 22.52
CA ALA A 366 -4.13 9.25 23.59
C ALA A 366 -4.40 9.97 24.91
N PRO A 367 -4.84 9.25 25.97
CA PRO A 367 -4.96 9.86 27.27
C PRO A 367 -3.58 10.41 27.66
N VAL A 368 -3.54 11.70 27.99
CA VAL A 368 -2.34 12.31 28.58
C VAL A 368 -2.02 11.47 29.81
N ALA A 369 -0.86 10.82 29.82
CA ALA A 369 -0.41 10.12 31.03
C ALA A 369 -0.50 11.12 32.16
N ALA A 370 -1.37 10.85 33.15
CA ALA A 370 -1.44 11.68 34.33
C ALA A 370 0.00 11.80 34.84
N GLU A 371 0.53 13.01 34.89
CA GLU A 371 1.81 13.24 35.57
C GLU A 371 1.70 12.54 36.91
N PRO A 372 2.68 11.73 37.32
CA PRO A 372 2.65 11.16 38.64
C PRO A 372 2.48 12.34 39.60
N SER A 373 1.28 12.41 40.20
CA SER A 373 0.97 13.46 41.17
C SER A 373 2.12 13.56 42.12
N GLY A 374 2.81 14.70 42.06
CA GLY A 374 4.04 14.91 42.78
C GLY A 374 3.92 14.34 44.17
N ALA A 375 4.85 13.45 44.51
CA ALA A 375 5.06 13.08 45.90
C ALA A 375 5.22 14.41 46.65
N VAL A 376 4.17 14.78 47.34
CA VAL A 376 4.25 15.84 48.35
C VAL A 376 5.38 15.42 49.25
N ALA A 377 6.56 16.06 49.05
CA ALA A 377 7.63 15.95 49.98
C ALA A 377 7.08 16.46 51.29
N GLY A 378 6.65 15.53 52.12
CA GLY A 378 6.33 15.80 53.53
C GLY A 378 7.57 16.29 54.20
N VAL A 379 7.44 17.46 54.75
CA VAL A 379 8.37 18.15 55.70
C VAL A 379 8.68 17.28 56.88
#